data_111a840662d48d456f22bbc511d73e28
#
_entry.id   111a840662d48d456f22bbc511d73e28
#
_cell.length_a   1.000
_cell.length_b   1.000
_cell.length_c   1.000
_cell.angle_alpha   90.00
_cell.angle_beta   90.00
_cell.angle_gamma   90.00
#
_symmetry.space_group_name_H-M   'P 1'
#
loop_
_entity.id
_entity.type
_entity.pdbx_description
1 polymer ?
#
loop_
_entity_poly.entity_id
_entity_poly.type
_entity_poly.pdbx_seq_one_letter_code
_entity_poly.pdbx_strand_id
1 'polypeptide(L)'
;MSDIEKVKKLREATGAGFKDCNLAIKESNGDLDKAIEILRVKGISKASKKMSRDAKEGVVVVSGNQNKTSVIEVNCETDFVAKNDDFINFVKELSELNNQNDSNIEQLKLVKMKNGETVEDNIVALIAKIG
;
A
#
# COMPACT_ATOMS: atom_id res chain seq x y z
N MET A 1 15.01 -23.94 -7.06
CA MET A 1 14.97 -22.47 -7.27
C MET A 1 16.13 -21.81 -6.54
N SER A 2 16.91 -21.01 -7.23
CA SER A 2 18.04 -20.30 -6.63
C SER A 2 17.54 -19.17 -5.70
N ASP A 3 18.38 -18.73 -4.76
CA ASP A 3 18.03 -17.62 -3.88
C ASP A 3 17.76 -16.33 -4.65
N ILE A 4 18.47 -16.12 -5.74
CA ILE A 4 18.27 -14.96 -6.63
C ILE A 4 16.87 -15.00 -7.27
N GLU A 5 16.43 -16.16 -7.73
CA GLU A 5 15.09 -16.34 -8.29
C GLU A 5 13.99 -16.12 -7.23
N LYS A 6 14.21 -16.62 -6.02
CA LYS A 6 13.31 -16.37 -4.89
C LYS A 6 13.22 -14.89 -4.56
N VAL A 7 14.35 -14.19 -4.52
CA VAL A 7 14.37 -12.74 -4.29
C VAL A 7 13.64 -11.98 -5.38
N LYS A 8 13.80 -12.34 -6.66
CA LYS A 8 13.05 -11.72 -7.76
C LYS A 8 11.55 -11.90 -7.59
N LYS A 9 11.10 -13.13 -7.36
CA LYS A 9 9.67 -13.43 -7.13
C LYS A 9 9.12 -12.65 -5.94
N LEU A 10 9.88 -12.58 -4.85
CA LEU A 10 9.47 -11.88 -3.65
C LEU A 10 9.35 -10.37 -3.88
N ARG A 11 10.25 -9.78 -4.67
CA ARG A 11 10.17 -8.37 -5.07
C ARG A 11 8.96 -8.09 -5.96
N GLU A 12 8.69 -8.96 -6.93
CA GLU A 12 7.50 -8.85 -7.78
C GLU A 12 6.21 -8.91 -6.97
N ALA A 13 6.16 -9.81 -5.99
CA ALA A 13 4.97 -10.01 -5.15
C ALA A 13 4.75 -8.88 -4.12
N THR A 14 5.82 -8.31 -3.56
CA THR A 14 5.74 -7.39 -2.41
C THR A 14 6.12 -5.94 -2.71
N GLY A 15 6.85 -5.69 -3.80
CA GLY A 15 7.42 -4.38 -4.10
C GLY A 15 8.56 -3.96 -3.16
N ALA A 16 8.99 -4.81 -2.24
CA ALA A 16 10.07 -4.51 -1.30
C ALA A 16 11.45 -4.43 -1.98
N GLY A 17 12.38 -3.71 -1.36
CA GLY A 17 13.72 -3.55 -1.88
C GLY A 17 14.53 -4.86 -1.87
N PHE A 18 15.54 -4.95 -2.73
CA PHE A 18 16.39 -6.16 -2.87
C PHE A 18 16.99 -6.62 -1.52
N LYS A 19 17.49 -5.67 -0.74
CA LYS A 19 18.13 -5.97 0.56
C LYS A 19 17.12 -6.62 1.53
N ASP A 20 15.92 -6.05 1.63
CA ASP A 20 14.88 -6.57 2.52
C ASP A 20 14.39 -7.94 2.07
N CYS A 21 14.20 -8.14 0.76
CA CYS A 21 13.82 -9.44 0.21
C CYS A 21 14.89 -10.52 0.45
N ASN A 22 16.17 -10.18 0.26
CA ASN A 22 17.27 -11.11 0.51
C ASN A 22 17.36 -11.53 1.98
N LEU A 23 17.19 -10.56 2.89
CA LEU A 23 17.14 -10.85 4.34
C LEU A 23 15.94 -11.73 4.68
N ALA A 24 14.76 -11.42 4.16
CA ALA A 24 13.54 -12.20 4.41
C ALA A 24 13.68 -13.65 3.91
N ILE A 25 14.28 -13.88 2.75
CA ILE A 25 14.56 -15.23 2.23
C ILE A 25 15.51 -16.00 3.17
N LYS A 26 16.55 -15.35 3.68
CA LYS A 26 17.47 -15.97 4.64
C LYS A 26 16.77 -16.29 5.97
N GLU A 27 16.03 -15.35 6.52
CA GLU A 27 15.30 -15.53 7.79
C GLU A 27 14.20 -16.60 7.69
N SER A 28 13.62 -16.77 6.53
CA SER A 28 12.59 -17.79 6.27
C SER A 28 13.16 -19.16 5.85
N ASN A 29 14.49 -19.30 5.79
CA ASN A 29 15.15 -20.50 5.23
C ASN A 29 14.69 -20.84 3.81
N GLY A 30 14.45 -19.81 3.00
CA GLY A 30 14.03 -19.95 1.62
C GLY A 30 12.54 -20.22 1.39
N ASP A 31 11.72 -20.16 2.44
CA ASP A 31 10.26 -20.27 2.37
C ASP A 31 9.67 -18.92 1.94
N LEU A 32 9.03 -18.90 0.74
CA LEU A 32 8.49 -17.68 0.17
C LEU A 32 7.32 -17.11 0.97
N ASP A 33 6.41 -17.95 1.45
CA ASP A 33 5.23 -17.48 2.19
C ASP A 33 5.64 -16.86 3.53
N LYS A 34 6.58 -17.48 4.23
CA LYS A 34 7.17 -16.92 5.44
C LYS A 34 7.93 -15.63 5.15
N ALA A 35 8.64 -15.55 4.03
CA ALA A 35 9.35 -14.34 3.64
C ALA A 35 8.39 -13.18 3.36
N ILE A 36 7.26 -13.43 2.71
CA ILE A 36 6.20 -12.44 2.50
C ILE A 36 5.68 -11.92 3.85
N GLU A 37 5.41 -12.81 4.79
CA GLU A 37 4.92 -12.42 6.12
C GLU A 37 5.97 -11.60 6.90
N ILE A 38 7.25 -11.98 6.83
CA ILE A 38 8.35 -11.19 7.43
C ILE A 38 8.38 -9.78 6.85
N LEU A 39 8.26 -9.64 5.53
CA LEU A 39 8.22 -8.33 4.87
C LEU A 39 6.98 -7.52 5.24
N ARG A 40 5.83 -8.17 5.39
CA ARG A 40 4.60 -7.53 5.85
C ARG A 40 4.77 -6.92 7.23
N VAL A 41 5.30 -7.67 8.16
CA VAL A 41 5.56 -7.21 9.53
C VAL A 41 6.59 -6.07 9.56
N LYS A 42 7.66 -6.18 8.79
CA LYS A 42 8.65 -5.09 8.64
C LYS A 42 8.03 -3.83 8.03
N GLY A 43 7.13 -3.98 7.06
CA GLY A 43 6.38 -2.88 6.45
C GLY A 43 5.50 -2.14 7.46
N ILE A 44 4.79 -2.85 8.31
CA ILE A 44 4.00 -2.29 9.41
C ILE A 44 4.89 -1.48 10.35
N SER A 45 6.05 -2.02 10.74
CA SER A 45 6.99 -1.32 11.60
C SER A 45 7.53 -0.03 10.96
N LYS A 46 7.87 -0.08 9.67
CA LYS A 46 8.31 1.11 8.92
C LYS A 46 7.21 2.16 8.83
N ALA A 47 5.98 1.74 8.52
CA ALA A 47 4.83 2.64 8.44
C ALA A 47 4.57 3.33 9.79
N SER A 48 4.60 2.59 10.89
CA SER A 48 4.41 3.14 12.23
C SER A 48 5.44 4.22 12.57
N LYS A 49 6.68 4.04 12.18
CA LYS A 49 7.75 5.04 12.39
C LYS A 49 7.55 6.32 11.58
N LYS A 50 6.80 6.25 10.48
CA LYS A 50 6.55 7.39 9.58
C LYS A 50 5.26 8.13 9.88
N MET A 51 4.41 7.64 10.78
CA MET A 51 3.09 8.22 11.06
C MET A 51 3.13 9.65 11.60
N SER A 52 4.25 10.08 12.19
CA SER A 52 4.44 11.45 12.68
C SER A 52 4.94 12.45 11.65
N ARG A 53 5.24 12.00 10.42
CA ARG A 53 5.72 12.88 9.35
C ARG A 53 4.60 13.73 8.77
N ASP A 54 4.93 14.97 8.42
CA ASP A 54 3.99 15.86 7.74
C ASP A 54 3.75 15.43 6.30
N ALA A 55 2.48 15.33 5.92
CA ALA A 55 2.05 15.02 4.57
C ALA A 55 1.21 16.19 4.04
N LYS A 56 1.85 17.12 3.34
CA LYS A 56 1.25 18.38 2.85
C LYS A 56 0.91 18.35 1.35
N GLU A 57 1.49 17.43 0.62
CA GLU A 57 1.18 17.15 -0.77
C GLU A 57 0.10 16.07 -0.86
N GLY A 58 -0.43 15.81 -2.05
CA GLY A 58 -1.43 14.76 -2.19
C GLY A 58 -2.22 14.85 -3.48
N VAL A 59 -3.26 14.04 -3.54
CA VAL A 59 -4.18 13.94 -4.67
C VAL A 59 -5.61 14.00 -4.16
N VAL A 60 -6.45 14.75 -4.85
CA VAL A 60 -7.90 14.79 -4.65
C VAL A 60 -8.57 14.10 -5.83
N VAL A 61 -9.44 13.15 -5.55
CA VAL A 61 -10.20 12.43 -6.58
C VAL A 61 -11.69 12.49 -6.28
N VAL A 62 -12.47 12.75 -7.31
CA VAL A 62 -13.92 12.78 -7.27
C VAL A 62 -14.46 11.56 -7.98
N SER A 63 -15.40 10.87 -7.38
CA SER A 63 -16.10 9.71 -7.98
C SER A 63 -17.60 9.83 -7.81
N GLY A 64 -18.34 9.25 -8.75
CA GLY A 64 -19.78 9.20 -8.66
C GLY A 64 -20.50 9.67 -9.93
N ASN A 65 -21.77 10.00 -9.75
CA ASN A 65 -22.67 10.43 -10.81
C ASN A 65 -23.59 11.56 -10.31
N GLN A 66 -24.63 11.90 -11.09
CA GLN A 66 -25.59 12.96 -10.75
C GLN A 66 -26.33 12.72 -9.41
N ASN A 67 -26.52 11.46 -9.01
CA ASN A 67 -27.27 11.11 -7.81
C ASN A 67 -26.42 11.04 -6.55
N LYS A 68 -25.15 10.66 -6.70
CA LYS A 68 -24.20 10.52 -5.61
C LYS A 68 -22.80 10.81 -6.08
N THR A 69 -22.16 11.77 -5.45
CA THR A 69 -20.76 12.13 -5.72
C THR A 69 -20.02 12.19 -4.41
N SER A 70 -18.82 11.65 -4.39
CA SER A 70 -17.92 11.69 -3.25
C SER A 70 -16.55 12.23 -3.64
N VAL A 71 -15.89 12.82 -2.67
CA VAL A 71 -14.55 13.39 -2.81
C VAL A 71 -13.64 12.75 -1.79
N ILE A 72 -12.46 12.36 -2.20
CA ILE A 72 -11.42 11.86 -1.31
C ILE A 72 -10.11 12.62 -1.54
N GLU A 73 -9.43 12.91 -0.45
CA GLU A 73 -8.07 13.46 -0.44
C GLU A 73 -7.16 12.47 0.25
N VAL A 74 -6.06 12.13 -0.41
CA VAL A 74 -5.00 11.31 0.16
C VAL A 74 -3.70 12.08 0.11
N ASN A 75 -3.11 12.31 1.28
CA ASN A 75 -1.91 13.12 1.44
C ASN A 75 -0.65 12.27 1.42
N CYS A 76 0.44 12.88 0.96
CA CYS A 76 1.78 12.29 0.93
C CYS A 76 2.82 13.36 1.25
N GLU A 77 4.07 12.93 1.44
CA GLU A 77 5.13 13.86 1.89
C GLU A 77 5.65 14.77 0.78
N THR A 78 5.68 14.27 -0.47
CA THR A 78 6.28 14.99 -1.61
C THR A 78 5.39 15.00 -2.84
N ASP A 79 5.60 15.98 -3.73
CA ASP A 79 4.95 16.04 -5.03
C ASP A 79 5.37 14.88 -5.96
N PHE A 80 6.55 14.32 -5.79
CA PHE A 80 6.99 13.12 -6.52
C PHE A 80 6.07 11.93 -6.23
N VAL A 81 5.68 11.72 -4.98
CA VAL A 81 4.74 10.68 -4.59
C VAL A 81 3.35 10.97 -5.16
N ALA A 82 2.89 12.22 -5.10
CA ALA A 82 1.60 12.62 -5.67
C ALA A 82 1.49 12.35 -7.18
N LYS A 83 2.61 12.28 -7.90
CA LYS A 83 2.69 11.97 -9.33
C LYS A 83 3.01 10.50 -9.62
N ASN A 84 3.26 9.69 -8.60
CA ASN A 84 3.58 8.28 -8.74
C ASN A 84 2.34 7.48 -9.18
N ASP A 85 2.47 6.64 -10.19
CA ASP A 85 1.34 5.87 -10.75
C ASP A 85 0.71 4.93 -9.74
N ASP A 86 1.49 4.25 -8.92
CA ASP A 86 0.97 3.34 -7.88
C ASP A 86 0.14 4.10 -6.85
N PHE A 87 0.60 5.29 -6.44
CA PHE A 87 -0.12 6.15 -5.52
C PHE A 87 -1.43 6.66 -6.14
N ILE A 88 -1.38 7.17 -7.37
CA ILE A 88 -2.55 7.67 -8.09
C ILE A 88 -3.59 6.57 -8.31
N ASN A 89 -3.17 5.39 -8.73
CA ASN A 89 -4.07 4.24 -8.94
C ASN A 89 -4.72 3.78 -7.64
N PHE A 90 -3.97 3.78 -6.54
CA PHE A 90 -4.52 3.52 -5.21
C PHE A 90 -5.60 4.54 -4.82
N VAL A 91 -5.35 5.83 -5.01
CA VAL A 91 -6.31 6.89 -4.66
C VAL A 91 -7.57 6.79 -5.52
N LYS A 92 -7.44 6.48 -6.82
CA LYS A 92 -8.58 6.28 -7.72
C LYS A 92 -9.46 5.10 -7.28
N GLU A 93 -8.87 3.96 -6.97
CA GLU A 93 -9.60 2.80 -6.48
C GLU A 93 -10.28 3.10 -5.13
N LEU A 94 -9.56 3.76 -4.22
CA LEU A 94 -10.11 4.19 -2.93
C LEU A 94 -11.29 5.15 -3.10
N SER A 95 -11.23 6.06 -4.05
CA SER A 95 -12.32 6.98 -4.36
C SER A 95 -13.58 6.25 -4.81
N GLU A 96 -13.44 5.24 -5.68
CA GLU A 96 -14.56 4.40 -6.12
C GLU A 96 -15.17 3.62 -4.95
N LEU A 97 -14.35 3.03 -4.10
CA LEU A 97 -14.81 2.32 -2.91
C LEU A 97 -15.53 3.25 -1.94
N ASN A 98 -15.01 4.45 -1.72
CA ASN A 98 -15.66 5.45 -0.87
C ASN A 98 -17.04 5.85 -1.41
N ASN A 99 -17.19 5.96 -2.72
CA ASN A 99 -18.47 6.28 -3.34
C ASN A 99 -19.48 5.14 -3.24
N GLN A 100 -19.03 3.88 -3.26
CA GLN A 100 -19.88 2.69 -3.15
C GLN A 100 -20.32 2.38 -1.72
N ASN A 101 -19.59 2.86 -0.72
CA ASN A 101 -19.80 2.55 0.69
C ASN A 101 -20.17 3.83 1.47
N ASP A 102 -21.35 3.83 2.10
CA ASP A 102 -21.78 4.90 3.00
C ASP A 102 -21.11 4.72 4.38
N SER A 103 -19.80 4.92 4.42
CA SER A 103 -19.01 4.64 5.60
C SER A 103 -18.18 5.85 6.04
N ASN A 104 -17.84 5.89 7.32
CA ASN A 104 -16.85 6.84 7.82
C ASN A 104 -15.43 6.33 7.51
N ILE A 105 -14.42 7.14 7.79
CA ILE A 105 -13.03 6.81 7.50
C ILE A 105 -12.56 5.54 8.20
N GLU A 106 -12.99 5.29 9.44
CA GLU A 106 -12.61 4.08 10.17
C GLU A 106 -13.17 2.81 9.54
N GLN A 107 -14.41 2.87 9.06
CA GLN A 107 -15.04 1.76 8.34
C GLN A 107 -14.42 1.57 6.96
N LEU A 108 -14.10 2.65 6.25
CA LEU A 108 -13.46 2.60 4.94
C LEU A 108 -12.11 1.87 4.98
N LYS A 109 -11.33 2.07 6.03
CA LYS A 109 -10.05 1.37 6.24
C LYS A 109 -10.18 -0.15 6.26
N LEU A 110 -11.34 -0.68 6.64
CA LEU A 110 -11.61 -2.11 6.74
C LEU A 110 -12.19 -2.73 5.46
N VAL A 111 -12.57 -1.90 4.49
CA VAL A 111 -13.11 -2.38 3.22
C VAL A 111 -12.00 -3.05 2.39
N LYS A 112 -12.33 -4.18 1.78
CA LYS A 112 -11.38 -4.89 0.90
C LYS A 112 -11.29 -4.23 -0.46
N MET A 113 -10.07 -4.07 -0.94
CA MET A 113 -9.75 -3.61 -2.28
C MET A 113 -9.72 -4.79 -3.27
N LYS A 114 -9.50 -4.52 -4.56
CA LYS A 114 -9.50 -5.54 -5.63
C LYS A 114 -8.52 -6.68 -5.41
N ASN A 115 -7.39 -6.41 -4.72
CA ASN A 115 -6.40 -7.42 -4.38
C ASN A 115 -6.79 -8.34 -3.20
N GLY A 116 -7.99 -8.15 -2.63
CA GLY A 116 -8.49 -8.95 -1.50
C GLY A 116 -8.02 -8.50 -0.11
N GLU A 117 -7.14 -7.50 -0.04
CA GLU A 117 -6.66 -6.92 1.22
C GLU A 117 -7.42 -5.65 1.56
N THR A 118 -7.44 -5.29 2.84
CA THR A 118 -8.13 -4.07 3.30
C THR A 118 -7.44 -2.80 2.80
N VAL A 119 -8.16 -1.68 2.81
CA VAL A 119 -7.61 -0.35 2.52
C VAL A 119 -6.41 -0.07 3.43
N GLU A 120 -6.52 -0.35 4.72
CA GLU A 120 -5.44 -0.12 5.70
C GLU A 120 -4.18 -0.95 5.37
N ASP A 121 -4.34 -2.22 5.05
CA ASP A 121 -3.22 -3.08 4.64
C ASP A 121 -2.56 -2.60 3.35
N ASN A 122 -3.33 -2.11 2.40
CA ASN A 122 -2.82 -1.51 1.17
C ASN A 122 -2.05 -0.21 1.42
N ILE A 123 -2.48 0.61 2.36
CA ILE A 123 -1.75 1.83 2.78
C ILE A 123 -0.38 1.46 3.34
N VAL A 124 -0.34 0.50 4.25
CA VAL A 124 0.93 0.00 4.85
C VAL A 124 1.87 -0.54 3.78
N ALA A 125 1.36 -1.35 2.87
CA ALA A 125 2.14 -1.90 1.76
C ALA A 125 2.69 -0.79 0.84
N LEU A 126 1.88 0.22 0.54
CA LEU A 126 2.28 1.35 -0.31
C LEU A 126 3.35 2.22 0.37
N ILE A 127 3.25 2.46 1.67
CA ILE A 127 4.27 3.16 2.45
C ILE A 127 5.61 2.40 2.39
N ALA A 128 5.57 1.08 2.55
CA ALA A 128 6.76 0.24 2.47
C ALA A 128 7.40 0.26 1.07
N LYS A 129 6.59 0.31 0.01
CA LYS A 129 7.04 0.32 -1.39
C LYS A 129 7.61 1.67 -1.81
N ILE A 130 6.91 2.76 -1.48
CA ILE A 130 7.28 4.12 -1.91
C ILE A 130 8.34 4.73 -0.96
N GLY A 131 8.26 4.43 0.29
CA GLY A 131 9.13 5.02 1.31
C GLY A 131 8.63 6.34 1.84
#